data_beeb7eef4b9258c357314d020a05b3c8
#
_entry.id   beeb7eef4b9258c357314d020a05b3c8
#
_cell.length_a   1.000
_cell.length_b   1.000
_cell.length_c   1.000
_cell.angle_alpha   90.00
_cell.angle_beta   90.00
_cell.angle_gamma   90.00
#
_symmetry.space_group_name_H-M   'P 1'
#
loop_
_entity.id
_entity.type
_entity.pdbx_description
1 polymer ?
#
loop_
_entity_poly.entity_id
_entity_poly.type
_entity_poly.pdbx_seq_one_letter_code
_entity_poly.pdbx_strand_id
1 'polypeptide(L)'
;NALRISGGLGRPEEVLRDSLIIVSLLHDLGKMGQFGKENYVPNMLKGRATKVNPDPEPKQSEAQPYKSNPDLLYVDHEVRSIAIASRFIELTEEEQLAILWHNGLYGPFKYEIQGNETPLYMILHFADLWSARVTEEEGINE
;
A
#
# COMPACT_ATOMS: atom_id res chain seq x y z
N ASN A 1 25.19 4.37 -0.67
CA ASN A 1 25.43 2.98 -0.24
C ASN A 1 24.48 1.96 -0.90
N ALA A 2 23.23 2.27 -1.12
CA ALA A 2 22.27 1.40 -1.84
C ALA A 2 22.71 1.17 -3.29
N LEU A 3 23.17 2.22 -3.97
CA LEU A 3 23.72 2.14 -5.33
C LEU A 3 25.02 1.30 -5.39
N ARG A 4 25.82 1.30 -4.32
CA ARG A 4 27.01 0.45 -4.21
C ARG A 4 26.68 -1.04 -4.07
N ILE A 5 25.60 -1.37 -3.38
CA ILE A 5 25.11 -2.75 -3.26
C ILE A 5 24.58 -3.24 -4.62
N SER A 6 23.87 -2.39 -5.36
CA SER A 6 23.36 -2.72 -6.69
C SER A 6 24.46 -2.87 -7.75
N GLY A 7 25.51 -2.04 -7.70
CA GLY A 7 26.68 -2.18 -8.57
C GLY A 7 27.40 -3.51 -8.37
N GLY A 8 27.40 -4.05 -7.16
CA GLY A 8 27.92 -5.39 -6.85
C GLY A 8 27.10 -6.53 -7.44
N LEU A 9 25.85 -6.27 -7.86
CA LEU A 9 24.94 -7.24 -8.49
C LEU A 9 24.84 -7.09 -10.00
N GLY A 10 25.69 -6.24 -10.61
CA GLY A 10 25.79 -6.11 -12.05
C GLY A 10 24.67 -5.33 -12.75
N ARG A 11 23.81 -4.63 -11.99
CA ARG A 11 22.79 -3.76 -12.58
C ARG A 11 23.32 -2.35 -12.79
N PRO A 12 23.04 -1.72 -13.95
CA PRO A 12 23.31 -0.30 -14.13
C PRO A 12 22.58 0.55 -13.08
N GLU A 13 23.27 1.55 -12.55
CA GLU A 13 22.76 2.46 -11.53
C GLU A 13 21.47 3.16 -11.94
N GLU A 14 21.37 3.55 -13.23
CA GLU A 14 20.18 4.18 -13.81
C GLU A 14 18.97 3.26 -13.78
N VAL A 15 19.12 1.98 -14.13
CA VAL A 15 18.02 1.01 -14.12
C VAL A 15 17.48 0.80 -12.71
N LEU A 16 18.35 0.74 -11.70
CA LEU A 16 17.91 0.63 -10.32
C LEU A 16 17.17 1.90 -9.85
N ARG A 17 17.64 3.07 -10.26
CA ARG A 17 17.00 4.35 -9.92
C ARG A 17 15.58 4.42 -10.49
N ASP A 18 15.40 4.07 -11.75
CA ASP A 18 14.10 4.09 -12.41
C ASP A 18 13.14 3.09 -11.75
N SER A 19 13.60 1.86 -11.48
CA SER A 19 12.83 0.86 -10.75
C SER A 19 12.45 1.33 -9.34
N LEU A 20 13.34 2.02 -8.61
CA LEU A 20 13.03 2.60 -7.29
C LEU A 20 11.93 3.66 -7.39
N ILE A 21 11.97 4.52 -8.40
CA ILE A 21 10.91 5.52 -8.62
C ILE A 21 9.57 4.82 -8.86
N ILE A 22 9.55 3.85 -9.77
CA ILE A 22 8.34 3.09 -10.12
C ILE A 22 7.74 2.41 -8.89
N VAL A 23 8.52 1.61 -8.16
CA VAL A 23 7.98 0.86 -7.03
C VAL A 23 7.60 1.77 -5.86
N SER A 24 8.34 2.86 -5.62
CA SER A 24 8.01 3.83 -4.57
C SER A 24 6.66 4.51 -4.82
N LEU A 25 6.34 4.83 -6.07
CA LEU A 25 5.08 5.47 -6.43
C LEU A 25 3.90 4.49 -6.47
N LEU A 26 4.14 3.22 -6.79
CA LEU A 26 3.07 2.28 -7.13
C LEU A 26 2.81 1.18 -6.09
N HIS A 27 3.67 0.99 -5.08
CA HIS A 27 3.52 -0.12 -4.12
C HIS A 27 2.17 -0.11 -3.39
N ASP A 28 1.65 1.07 -3.09
CA ASP A 28 0.41 1.28 -2.34
C ASP A 28 -0.81 1.65 -3.20
N LEU A 29 -0.69 1.59 -4.52
CA LEU A 29 -1.76 1.95 -5.45
C LEU A 29 -3.06 1.16 -5.19
N GLY A 30 -2.93 -0.08 -4.74
CA GLY A 30 -4.05 -0.95 -4.38
C GLY A 30 -4.87 -0.48 -3.17
N LYS A 31 -4.33 0.41 -2.34
CA LYS A 31 -5.08 1.04 -1.24
C LYS A 31 -6.15 2.01 -1.73
N MET A 32 -6.06 2.49 -2.97
CA MET A 32 -7.08 3.33 -3.59
C MET A 32 -8.36 2.55 -3.94
N GLY A 33 -8.26 1.25 -4.15
CA GLY A 33 -9.38 0.39 -4.53
C GLY A 33 -9.21 -0.30 -5.86
N GLN A 34 -10.28 -0.44 -6.62
CA GLN A 34 -10.35 -1.01 -7.96
C GLN A 34 -10.89 0.04 -8.93
N PHE A 35 -10.76 -0.20 -10.24
CA PHE A 35 -11.33 0.68 -11.24
C PHE A 35 -12.83 0.88 -11.02
N GLY A 36 -13.23 2.13 -10.78
CA GLY A 36 -14.61 2.52 -10.53
C GLY A 36 -15.15 2.16 -9.14
N LYS A 37 -14.32 1.63 -8.23
CA LYS A 37 -14.70 1.33 -6.84
C LYS A 37 -13.60 1.73 -5.89
N GLU A 38 -13.89 2.65 -4.99
CA GLU A 38 -13.00 3.11 -3.93
C GLU A 38 -12.80 2.02 -2.88
N ASN A 39 -11.62 1.94 -2.29
CA ASN A 39 -11.32 0.98 -1.21
C ASN A 39 -12.00 1.36 0.10
N TYR A 40 -12.18 2.65 0.33
CA TYR A 40 -12.79 3.19 1.54
C TYR A 40 -14.02 4.02 1.18
N VAL A 41 -15.12 3.77 1.90
CA VAL A 41 -16.38 4.50 1.75
C VAL A 41 -16.76 5.17 3.07
N PRO A 42 -17.55 6.26 3.06
CA PRO A 42 -18.02 6.90 4.28
C PRO A 42 -18.72 5.89 5.20
N ASN A 43 -18.33 5.88 6.46
CA ASN A 43 -18.94 5.03 7.46
C ASN A 43 -20.19 5.71 8.03
N MET A 44 -21.33 5.49 7.36
CA MET A 44 -22.62 6.07 7.75
C MET A 44 -23.28 5.21 8.84
N LEU A 45 -23.51 5.84 9.99
CA LEU A 45 -24.20 5.23 11.12
C LEU A 45 -25.66 5.68 11.14
N LYS A 46 -26.58 4.74 11.20
CA LYS A 46 -28.00 5.04 11.37
C LYS A 46 -28.25 5.36 12.83
N GLY A 47 -28.82 6.54 13.10
CA GLY A 47 -29.20 6.98 14.44
C GLY A 47 -30.26 6.05 15.06
N ARG A 48 -30.37 6.07 16.39
CA ARG A 48 -31.41 5.32 17.08
C ARG A 48 -32.79 5.96 16.81
N ALA A 49 -33.72 5.18 16.29
CA ALA A 49 -35.10 5.61 16.11
C ALA A 49 -35.75 5.98 17.48
N THR A 50 -36.43 7.11 17.52
CA THR A 50 -37.19 7.57 18.68
C THR A 50 -38.64 7.83 18.27
N LYS A 51 -39.53 8.01 19.24
CA LYS A 51 -40.95 8.35 18.95
C LYS A 51 -41.08 9.70 18.23
N VAL A 52 -40.15 10.61 18.45
CA VAL A 52 -40.12 11.96 17.85
C VAL A 52 -39.43 11.93 16.47
N ASN A 53 -38.41 11.09 16.30
CA ASN A 53 -37.73 10.90 15.04
C ASN A 53 -37.61 9.40 14.76
N PRO A 54 -38.63 8.81 14.09
CA PRO A 54 -38.70 7.37 13.86
C PRO A 54 -37.72 6.89 12.78
N ASP A 55 -37.25 7.76 11.90
CA ASP A 55 -36.27 7.45 10.85
C ASP A 55 -35.18 8.54 10.77
N PRO A 56 -34.22 8.52 11.72
CA PRO A 56 -33.16 9.49 11.73
C PRO A 56 -32.23 9.34 10.52
N GLU A 57 -31.87 10.46 9.92
CA GLU A 57 -30.90 10.47 8.83
C GLU A 57 -29.56 9.88 9.28
N PRO A 58 -28.92 9.04 8.43
CA PRO A 58 -27.60 8.52 8.71
C PRO A 58 -26.57 9.66 8.80
N LYS A 59 -25.67 9.58 9.79
CA LYS A 59 -24.54 10.50 9.96
C LYS A 59 -23.23 9.74 9.84
N GLN A 60 -22.23 10.41 9.27
CA GLN A 60 -20.89 9.83 9.22
C GLN A 60 -20.33 9.69 10.64
N SER A 61 -19.69 8.57 10.92
CA SER A 61 -19.05 8.30 12.21
C SER A 61 -17.88 9.26 12.44
N GLU A 62 -17.88 9.96 13.55
CA GLU A 62 -16.75 10.83 13.95
C GLU A 62 -15.53 9.99 14.40
N ALA A 63 -15.78 8.88 15.11
CA ALA A 63 -14.71 8.03 15.63
C ALA A 63 -14.02 7.18 14.52
N GLN A 64 -14.77 6.81 13.47
CA GLN A 64 -14.27 6.05 12.33
C GLN A 64 -14.97 6.54 11.05
N PRO A 65 -14.50 7.65 10.46
CA PRO A 65 -15.20 8.32 9.35
C PRO A 65 -15.34 7.47 8.08
N TYR A 66 -14.41 6.55 7.87
CA TYR A 66 -14.38 5.66 6.71
C TYR A 66 -14.33 4.20 7.14
N LYS A 67 -14.84 3.33 6.29
CA LYS A 67 -14.76 1.87 6.41
C LYS A 67 -14.41 1.25 5.07
N SER A 68 -13.91 0.01 5.10
CA SER A 68 -13.67 -0.75 3.87
C SER A 68 -14.95 -0.87 3.06
N ASN A 69 -14.83 -0.71 1.75
CA ASN A 69 -15.96 -0.82 0.83
C ASN A 69 -16.47 -2.27 0.77
N PRO A 70 -17.72 -2.55 1.19
CA PRO A 70 -18.28 -3.90 1.19
C PRO A 70 -18.49 -4.47 -0.21
N ASP A 71 -18.48 -3.62 -1.25
CA ASP A 71 -18.64 -4.05 -2.65
C ASP A 71 -17.33 -4.51 -3.29
N LEU A 72 -16.22 -4.44 -2.56
CA LEU A 72 -14.94 -4.98 -2.96
C LEU A 72 -14.67 -6.31 -2.26
N LEU A 73 -14.18 -7.28 -3.02
CA LEU A 73 -13.63 -8.50 -2.46
C LEU A 73 -12.32 -8.18 -1.73
N TYR A 74 -12.05 -8.95 -0.67
CA TYR A 74 -10.77 -8.85 0.02
C TYR A 74 -9.66 -9.37 -0.91
N VAL A 75 -8.80 -8.44 -1.33
CA VAL A 75 -7.57 -8.72 -2.08
C VAL A 75 -6.48 -7.88 -1.44
N ASP A 76 -5.36 -8.50 -1.11
CA ASP A 76 -4.22 -7.78 -0.55
C ASP A 76 -3.84 -6.60 -1.45
N HIS A 77 -3.59 -5.44 -0.85
CA HIS A 77 -3.35 -4.21 -1.63
C HIS A 77 -2.11 -4.30 -2.50
N GLU A 78 -1.12 -5.10 -2.12
CA GLU A 78 0.09 -5.39 -2.90
C GLU A 78 -0.26 -6.06 -4.24
N VAL A 79 -1.10 -7.09 -4.18
CA VAL A 79 -1.58 -7.80 -5.37
C VAL A 79 -2.41 -6.88 -6.25
N ARG A 80 -3.25 -6.07 -5.63
CA ARG A 80 -4.09 -5.08 -6.33
C ARG A 80 -3.24 -3.99 -6.97
N SER A 81 -2.17 -3.53 -6.30
CA SER A 81 -1.22 -2.56 -6.84
C SER A 81 -0.57 -3.07 -8.12
N ILE A 82 -0.07 -4.30 -8.11
CA ILE A 82 0.51 -4.94 -9.30
C ILE A 82 -0.53 -5.05 -10.42
N ALA A 83 -1.72 -5.54 -10.10
CA ALA A 83 -2.79 -5.72 -11.09
C ALA A 83 -3.23 -4.41 -11.76
N ILE A 84 -3.28 -3.31 -11.00
CA ILE A 84 -3.61 -1.99 -11.53
C ILE A 84 -2.45 -1.43 -12.36
N ALA A 85 -1.23 -1.43 -11.81
CA ALA A 85 -0.05 -0.90 -12.47
C ALA A 85 0.23 -1.59 -13.81
N SER A 86 0.09 -2.92 -13.88
CA SER A 86 0.33 -3.72 -15.07
C SER A 86 -0.61 -3.42 -16.25
N ARG A 87 -1.66 -2.63 -16.04
CA ARG A 87 -2.52 -2.13 -17.14
C ARG A 87 -1.93 -0.93 -17.87
N PHE A 88 -0.95 -0.26 -17.28
CA PHE A 88 -0.39 0.99 -17.81
C PHE A 88 1.09 0.87 -18.14
N ILE A 89 1.81 0.03 -17.38
CA ILE A 89 3.24 -0.19 -17.56
C ILE A 89 3.58 -1.67 -17.45
N GLU A 90 4.67 -2.08 -18.08
CA GLU A 90 5.26 -3.41 -17.93
C GLU A 90 6.21 -3.37 -16.73
N LEU A 91 5.85 -4.09 -15.67
CA LEU A 91 6.68 -4.25 -14.48
C LEU A 91 7.65 -5.42 -14.67
N THR A 92 8.91 -5.23 -14.34
CA THR A 92 9.88 -6.34 -14.27
C THR A 92 9.53 -7.29 -13.13
N GLU A 93 10.04 -8.51 -13.15
CA GLU A 93 9.82 -9.49 -12.06
C GLU A 93 10.30 -8.95 -10.71
N GLU A 94 11.43 -8.24 -10.69
CA GLU A 94 11.98 -7.66 -9.46
C GLU A 94 11.13 -6.49 -8.93
N GLU A 95 10.55 -5.67 -9.81
CA GLU A 95 9.61 -4.62 -9.43
C GLU A 95 8.30 -5.21 -8.88
N GLN A 96 7.76 -6.25 -9.50
CA GLN A 96 6.59 -6.97 -9.00
C GLN A 96 6.87 -7.58 -7.63
N LEU A 97 8.02 -8.23 -7.45
CA LEU A 97 8.43 -8.80 -6.18
C LEU A 97 8.61 -7.73 -5.11
N ALA A 98 9.24 -6.60 -5.43
CA ALA A 98 9.41 -5.49 -4.49
C ALA A 98 8.05 -4.93 -4.02
N ILE A 99 7.10 -4.73 -4.93
CA ILE A 99 5.74 -4.30 -4.60
C ILE A 99 5.02 -5.37 -3.76
N LEU A 100 5.09 -6.64 -4.14
CA LEU A 100 4.42 -7.74 -3.45
C LEU A 100 4.88 -7.88 -2.00
N TRP A 101 6.17 -7.67 -1.76
CA TRP A 101 6.80 -7.93 -0.46
C TRP A 101 7.12 -6.67 0.35
N HIS A 102 6.71 -5.47 -0.08
CA HIS A 102 7.13 -4.21 0.58
C HIS A 102 6.79 -4.15 2.07
N ASN A 103 5.73 -4.81 2.53
CA ASN A 103 5.41 -4.92 3.95
C ASN A 103 6.37 -5.83 4.74
N GLY A 104 7.24 -6.57 4.07
CA GLY A 104 8.25 -7.41 4.69
C GLY A 104 7.66 -8.39 5.71
N LEU A 105 8.25 -8.44 6.90
CA LEU A 105 7.83 -9.33 7.98
C LEU A 105 6.45 -8.99 8.58
N TYR A 106 5.91 -7.83 8.26
CA TYR A 106 4.56 -7.41 8.67
C TYR A 106 3.48 -7.82 7.67
N GLY A 107 3.88 -8.26 6.47
CA GLY A 107 2.98 -8.71 5.41
C GLY A 107 2.66 -10.20 5.48
N PRO A 108 1.78 -10.66 4.58
CA PRO A 108 1.37 -12.07 4.51
C PRO A 108 2.47 -13.00 4.01
N PHE A 109 3.50 -12.49 3.32
CA PHE A 109 4.55 -13.26 2.63
C PHE A 109 5.85 -13.43 3.44
N LYS A 110 5.82 -13.21 4.74
CA LYS A 110 7.02 -13.17 5.60
C LYS A 110 7.89 -14.44 5.56
N TYR A 111 7.32 -15.59 5.25
CA TYR A 111 8.05 -16.85 5.19
C TYR A 111 8.70 -17.08 3.83
N GLU A 112 8.16 -16.53 2.77
CA GLU A 112 8.65 -16.63 1.41
C GLU A 112 9.81 -15.67 1.13
N ILE A 113 9.88 -14.58 1.89
CA ILE A 113 10.89 -13.53 1.74
C ILE A 113 12.27 -14.04 2.15
N GLN A 114 12.35 -14.81 3.23
CA GLN A 114 13.60 -15.23 3.82
C GLN A 114 14.50 -16.00 2.82
N GLY A 115 15.66 -15.42 2.52
CA GLY A 115 16.63 -15.99 1.57
C GLY A 115 16.36 -15.63 0.10
N ASN A 116 15.31 -14.85 -0.18
CA ASN A 116 14.93 -14.41 -1.52
C ASN A 116 14.93 -12.88 -1.66
N GLU A 117 15.51 -12.18 -0.69
CA GLU A 117 15.54 -10.73 -0.66
C GLU A 117 16.34 -10.17 -1.86
N THR A 118 15.77 -9.16 -2.52
CA THR A 118 16.48 -8.40 -3.55
C THR A 118 16.83 -7.00 -3.04
N PRO A 119 17.86 -6.34 -3.61
CA PRO A 119 18.20 -4.98 -3.23
C PRO A 119 17.04 -4.01 -3.39
N LEU A 120 16.27 -4.11 -4.47
CA LEU A 120 15.13 -3.25 -4.74
C LEU A 120 14.05 -3.41 -3.66
N TYR A 121 13.70 -4.66 -3.31
CA TYR A 121 12.78 -4.95 -2.22
C TYR A 121 13.29 -4.38 -0.89
N MET A 122 14.55 -4.62 -0.53
CA MET A 122 15.12 -4.16 0.74
C MET A 122 15.08 -2.64 0.87
N ILE A 123 15.41 -1.92 -0.19
CA ILE A 123 15.38 -0.45 -0.18
C ILE A 123 13.95 0.06 0.00
N LEU A 124 13.01 -0.47 -0.77
CA LEU A 124 11.60 -0.09 -0.68
C LEU A 124 11.05 -0.36 0.72
N HIS A 125 11.24 -1.58 1.23
CA HIS A 125 10.76 -1.99 2.55
C HIS A 125 11.30 -1.08 3.67
N PHE A 126 12.60 -0.82 3.70
CA PHE A 126 13.18 0.05 4.73
C PHE A 126 12.76 1.50 4.59
N ALA A 127 12.60 2.02 3.37
CA ALA A 127 12.15 3.38 3.15
C ALA A 127 10.70 3.57 3.60
N ASP A 128 9.82 2.64 3.25
CA ASP A 128 8.42 2.64 3.65
C ASP A 128 8.27 2.49 5.18
N LEU A 129 8.97 1.53 5.78
CA LEU A 129 8.99 1.35 7.23
C LEU A 129 9.50 2.59 7.97
N TRP A 130 10.55 3.25 7.44
CA TRP A 130 11.06 4.49 8.01
C TRP A 130 10.03 5.61 7.93
N SER A 131 9.39 5.78 6.77
CA SER A 131 8.32 6.78 6.59
C SER A 131 7.21 6.58 7.60
N ALA A 132 6.67 5.36 7.70
CA ALA A 132 5.56 5.05 8.58
C ALA A 132 5.90 5.16 10.09
N ARG A 133 7.15 4.88 10.49
CA ARG A 133 7.52 4.79 11.92
C ARG A 133 8.28 5.99 12.45
N VAL A 134 8.88 6.78 11.61
CA VAL A 134 9.69 7.92 12.02
C VAL A 134 9.09 9.22 11.52
N THR A 135 8.80 9.32 10.22
CA THR A 135 8.37 10.58 9.63
C THR A 135 6.89 10.89 9.94
N GLU A 136 6.00 9.89 9.83
CA GLU A 136 4.57 10.08 10.06
C GLU A 136 4.24 10.23 11.56
N GLU A 137 4.96 9.55 12.46
CA GLU A 137 4.78 9.70 13.89
C GLU A 137 5.24 11.08 14.42
N GLU A 138 6.27 11.67 13.82
CA GLU A 138 6.71 13.03 14.16
C GLU A 138 5.69 14.10 13.75
N GLY A 139 4.97 13.92 12.63
CA GLY A 139 3.96 14.84 12.15
C GLY A 139 2.65 14.88 12.95
N ILE A 140 2.41 13.90 13.83
CA ILE A 140 1.23 13.85 14.71
C ILE A 140 1.45 14.67 15.99
N ASN A 141 2.71 15.03 16.30
CA ASN A 141 3.10 15.75 17.52
C ASN A 141 3.33 17.25 17.31
N GLU A 142 3.10 17.78 16.11
CA GLU A 142 3.07 19.22 15.80
C GLU A 142 1.60 19.73 15.69
#